data_d35b4883610764d1e37acd4fa65f4479
#
_entry.id   d35b4883610764d1e37acd4fa65f4479
#
_cell.length_a   1.000
_cell.length_b   1.000
_cell.length_c   1.000
_cell.angle_alpha   90.00
_cell.angle_beta   90.00
_cell.angle_gamma   90.00
#
_symmetry.space_group_name_H-M   'P 1'
#
loop_
_entity.id
_entity.type
_entity.pdbx_description
1 polymer ?
#
loop_
_entity_poly.entity_id
_entity_poly.type
_entity_poly.pdbx_seq_one_letter_code
_entity_poly.pdbx_strand_id
1 'polypeptide(L)'
;METKGLSSHRERRSLAWTDQIRKNLPAGALALVCLLQPAPAAAEEALIAVASNFNAAARELQTRFEQSGEHTVLITPGSTGRLYAQILHGAPFDVLLSADQETVHRLEAQGRTVDGTQFTYAIGRIALWSANGSADVGPVEDRLRQGRYRSIAIANPRLAPYGAAAREALQALELWPSVEARLVTGESIAAVQAMLITGNADLGFVPVSQFAGTDISRDTNYWAIPQHLYTPIRQDAVLTVHGQNNAAARAWLDFLASPAAREIICAHGYGVDE
;
A
#
# COMPACT_ATOMS: atom_id res chain seq x y z
N MET A 1 33.66 73.02 9.57
CA MET A 1 33.13 72.99 10.93
C MET A 1 32.79 71.53 11.24
N GLU A 2 33.64 70.98 12.09
CA GLU A 2 33.80 69.62 12.54
C GLU A 2 32.56 69.01 13.21
N THR A 3 32.34 67.79 13.00
CA THR A 3 32.03 66.82 14.10
C THR A 3 32.56 65.42 13.75
N LYS A 4 33.77 65.17 14.27
CA LYS A 4 34.40 63.87 14.37
C LYS A 4 33.92 63.16 15.64
N GLY A 5 33.70 61.81 15.52
CA GLY A 5 34.09 60.91 16.55
C GLY A 5 33.04 60.54 17.61
N LEU A 6 32.38 59.40 17.44
CA LEU A 6 31.80 58.58 18.53
C LEU A 6 31.36 57.16 18.02
N SER A 7 32.29 56.41 17.42
CA SER A 7 31.94 54.99 17.08
C SER A 7 33.04 53.93 17.33
N SER A 8 34.13 54.27 17.98
CA SER A 8 35.28 53.34 18.13
C SER A 8 35.43 52.66 19.48
N HIS A 9 34.58 52.95 20.45
CA HIS A 9 34.70 52.39 21.83
C HIS A 9 33.78 51.20 22.15
N ARG A 10 32.77 50.93 21.34
CA ARG A 10 31.82 49.80 21.60
C ARG A 10 32.26 48.48 20.98
N GLU A 11 32.97 48.51 19.86
CA GLU A 11 33.44 47.27 19.20
C GLU A 11 34.66 46.63 19.86
N ARG A 12 35.50 47.43 20.55
CA ARG A 12 36.65 46.86 21.25
C ARG A 12 36.35 46.16 22.55
N ARG A 13 35.14 46.32 23.12
CA ARG A 13 34.73 45.64 24.35
C ARG A 13 34.08 44.27 24.10
N SER A 14 33.52 44.03 22.94
CA SER A 14 32.92 42.76 22.58
C SER A 14 33.91 41.66 22.23
N LEU A 15 35.05 42.04 21.62
CA LEU A 15 36.11 41.11 21.23
C LEU A 15 36.98 40.67 22.42
N ALA A 16 37.08 41.47 23.46
CA ALA A 16 37.84 41.11 24.68
C ALA A 16 37.10 40.11 25.58
N TRP A 17 35.77 40.04 25.50
CA TRP A 17 34.97 39.14 26.33
C TRP A 17 34.93 37.70 25.76
N THR A 18 34.97 37.54 24.47
CA THR A 18 35.00 36.21 23.81
C THR A 18 36.35 35.52 23.95
N ASP A 19 37.46 36.28 24.04
CA ASP A 19 38.81 35.71 24.25
C ASP A 19 39.06 35.26 25.68
N GLN A 20 38.39 35.89 26.67
CA GLN A 20 38.52 35.55 28.08
C GLN A 20 37.78 34.24 28.42
N ILE A 21 36.69 33.94 27.74
CA ILE A 21 35.92 32.67 27.90
C ILE A 21 36.70 31.50 27.33
N ARG A 22 37.47 31.71 26.24
CA ARG A 22 38.24 30.63 25.60
C ARG A 22 39.46 30.17 26.41
N LYS A 23 39.96 30.97 27.32
CA LYS A 23 41.17 30.65 28.11
C LYS A 23 40.91 29.93 29.40
N ASN A 24 39.65 29.83 29.85
CA ASN A 24 39.27 29.26 31.15
C ASN A 24 38.41 28.03 31.09
N LEU A 25 38.18 27.45 29.90
CA LEU A 25 37.51 26.16 29.81
C LEU A 25 38.57 25.04 30.06
N PRO A 26 38.39 24.21 31.09
CA PRO A 26 39.27 23.06 31.32
C PRO A 26 39.18 22.12 30.13
N ALA A 27 40.32 21.61 29.65
CA ALA A 27 40.42 20.73 28.50
C ALA A 27 39.48 19.47 28.54
N GLY A 28 38.94 19.15 29.71
CA GLY A 28 37.95 18.11 29.90
C GLY A 28 36.51 18.47 29.49
N ALA A 29 36.18 19.77 29.36
CA ALA A 29 34.80 20.17 29.00
C ALA A 29 34.55 20.10 27.48
N LEU A 30 35.61 20.18 26.65
CA LEU A 30 35.49 20.04 25.20
C LEU A 30 35.32 18.58 24.74
N ALA A 31 35.84 17.62 25.54
CA ALA A 31 35.70 16.20 25.27
C ALA A 31 34.29 15.63 25.57
N LEU A 32 33.52 16.29 26.45
CA LEU A 32 32.20 15.82 26.85
C LEU A 32 31.07 16.25 25.89
N VAL A 33 31.28 17.29 25.08
CA VAL A 33 30.30 17.75 24.07
C VAL A 33 30.32 16.88 22.80
N CYS A 34 31.42 16.19 22.51
CA CYS A 34 31.51 15.27 21.37
C CYS A 34 30.85 13.90 21.62
N LEU A 35 30.47 13.57 22.87
CA LEU A 35 29.84 12.29 23.22
C LEU A 35 28.29 12.31 23.14
N LEU A 36 27.69 13.44 22.82
CA LEU A 36 26.24 13.61 22.68
C LEU A 36 25.79 13.73 21.22
N GLN A 37 26.57 13.26 20.27
CA GLN A 37 26.04 13.09 18.94
C GLN A 37 25.09 11.89 18.97
N PRO A 38 23.79 12.07 18.57
CA PRO A 38 22.91 10.92 18.40
C PRO A 38 23.61 9.94 17.45
N ALA A 39 23.78 8.70 17.88
CA ALA A 39 24.25 7.65 16.97
C ALA A 39 23.37 7.69 15.72
N PRO A 40 23.93 7.60 14.51
CA PRO A 40 23.11 7.48 13.31
C PRO A 40 22.14 6.32 13.54
N ALA A 41 20.87 6.55 13.32
CA ALA A 41 19.86 5.49 13.39
C ALA A 41 20.36 4.37 12.46
N ALA A 42 20.52 3.17 13.02
CA ALA A 42 20.96 2.03 12.21
C ALA A 42 19.90 1.78 11.12
N ALA A 43 20.37 1.50 9.89
CA ALA A 43 19.49 1.04 8.84
C ALA A 43 18.77 -0.24 9.30
N GLU A 44 17.46 -0.24 9.22
CA GLU A 44 16.61 -1.38 9.57
C GLU A 44 15.84 -1.85 8.34
N GLU A 45 15.44 -3.12 8.37
CA GLU A 45 14.60 -3.74 7.36
C GLU A 45 13.23 -4.09 7.97
N ALA A 46 12.14 -3.84 7.24
CA ALA A 46 10.80 -4.24 7.66
C ALA A 46 10.17 -5.23 6.69
N LEU A 47 9.49 -6.25 7.23
CA LEU A 47 8.76 -7.24 6.46
C LEU A 47 7.29 -6.85 6.31
N ILE A 48 6.88 -6.54 5.09
CA ILE A 48 5.55 -6.02 4.76
C ILE A 48 4.68 -7.11 4.13
N ALA A 49 3.63 -7.51 4.82
CA ALA A 49 2.58 -8.37 4.25
C ALA A 49 1.64 -7.53 3.37
N VAL A 50 1.50 -7.88 2.10
CA VAL A 50 0.76 -7.06 1.12
C VAL A 50 -0.32 -7.88 0.44
N ALA A 51 -1.56 -7.39 0.45
CA ALA A 51 -2.63 -7.98 -0.35
C ALA A 51 -2.25 -7.98 -1.84
N SER A 52 -2.43 -9.13 -2.51
CA SER A 52 -1.88 -9.39 -3.86
C SER A 52 -2.32 -8.37 -4.93
N ASN A 53 -3.50 -7.77 -4.76
CA ASN A 53 -3.98 -6.72 -5.66
C ASN A 53 -3.08 -5.48 -5.65
N PHE A 54 -2.45 -5.19 -4.51
CA PHE A 54 -1.62 -3.99 -4.31
C PHE A 54 -0.13 -4.23 -4.60
N ASN A 55 0.27 -5.47 -4.96
CA ASN A 55 1.69 -5.83 -5.10
C ASN A 55 2.45 -4.93 -6.10
N ALA A 56 1.86 -4.57 -7.24
CA ALA A 56 2.53 -3.72 -8.23
C ALA A 56 2.81 -2.30 -7.67
N ALA A 57 1.79 -1.67 -7.08
CA ALA A 57 1.94 -0.37 -6.43
C ALA A 57 2.94 -0.44 -5.26
N ALA A 58 2.87 -1.49 -4.45
CA ALA A 58 3.77 -1.69 -3.32
C ALA A 58 5.25 -1.78 -3.76
N ARG A 59 5.54 -2.43 -4.89
CA ARG A 59 6.91 -2.49 -5.45
C ARG A 59 7.42 -1.13 -5.91
N GLU A 60 6.58 -0.31 -6.52
CA GLU A 60 6.97 1.05 -6.89
C GLU A 60 7.17 1.93 -5.66
N LEU A 61 6.26 1.83 -4.68
CA LEU A 61 6.40 2.49 -3.38
C LEU A 61 7.68 2.05 -2.65
N GLN A 62 8.02 0.76 -2.66
CA GLN A 62 9.27 0.23 -2.13
C GLN A 62 10.47 0.93 -2.75
N THR A 63 10.53 0.97 -4.09
CA THR A 63 11.62 1.63 -4.81
C THR A 63 11.74 3.10 -4.41
N ARG A 64 10.61 3.81 -4.31
CA ARG A 64 10.59 5.22 -3.93
C ARG A 64 11.01 5.45 -2.47
N PHE A 65 10.55 4.60 -1.56
CA PHE A 65 10.91 4.64 -0.15
C PHE A 65 12.41 4.45 0.06
N GLU A 66 12.98 3.40 -0.54
CA GLU A 66 14.39 3.06 -0.39
C GLU A 66 15.34 4.09 -1.04
N GLN A 67 14.88 4.81 -2.08
CA GLN A 67 15.65 5.93 -2.67
C GLN A 67 15.72 7.17 -1.77
N SER A 68 14.77 7.36 -0.87
CA SER A 68 14.64 8.57 -0.04
C SER A 68 15.08 8.38 1.40
N GLY A 69 15.37 7.16 1.84
CA GLY A 69 15.64 6.83 3.22
C GLY A 69 16.81 5.89 3.44
N GLU A 70 17.12 5.64 4.71
CA GLU A 70 18.16 4.70 5.15
C GLU A 70 17.63 3.27 5.36
N HIS A 71 16.29 3.12 5.42
CA HIS A 71 15.62 1.86 5.68
C HIS A 71 15.26 1.11 4.39
N THR A 72 15.12 -0.22 4.50
CA THR A 72 14.64 -1.09 3.42
C THR A 72 13.38 -1.83 3.83
N VAL A 73 12.62 -2.35 2.85
CA VAL A 73 11.44 -3.16 3.11
C VAL A 73 11.43 -4.42 2.23
N LEU A 74 10.96 -5.53 2.79
CA LEU A 74 10.70 -6.77 2.05
C LEU A 74 9.21 -6.98 1.88
N ILE A 75 8.73 -7.09 0.64
CA ILE A 75 7.32 -7.25 0.33
C ILE A 75 6.98 -8.72 0.13
N THR A 76 6.01 -9.21 0.90
CA THR A 76 5.45 -10.56 0.81
C THR A 76 3.98 -10.49 0.38
N PRO A 77 3.66 -10.81 -0.88
CA PRO A 77 2.28 -10.76 -1.37
C PRO A 77 1.49 -12.02 -0.98
N GLY A 78 0.18 -11.82 -0.69
CA GLY A 78 -0.76 -12.92 -0.40
C GLY A 78 -2.21 -12.47 -0.48
N SER A 79 -3.18 -13.39 -0.36
CA SER A 79 -4.56 -12.98 -0.10
C SER A 79 -4.68 -12.47 1.33
N THR A 80 -5.53 -11.47 1.55
CA THR A 80 -5.76 -10.84 2.86
C THR A 80 -6.03 -11.87 3.96
N GLY A 81 -6.93 -12.83 3.72
CA GLY A 81 -7.26 -13.87 4.70
C GLY A 81 -6.11 -14.83 4.99
N ARG A 82 -5.23 -15.11 4.01
CA ARG A 82 -4.02 -15.91 4.23
C ARG A 82 -2.99 -15.17 5.08
N LEU A 83 -2.77 -13.89 4.78
CA LEU A 83 -1.86 -13.03 5.55
C LEU A 83 -2.36 -12.88 6.99
N TYR A 84 -3.67 -12.68 7.17
CA TYR A 84 -4.31 -12.70 8.49
C TYR A 84 -4.00 -13.98 9.27
N ALA A 85 -4.22 -15.16 8.68
CA ALA A 85 -3.94 -16.40 9.32
C ALA A 85 -2.45 -16.55 9.69
N GLN A 86 -1.54 -16.14 8.82
CA GLN A 86 -0.10 -16.14 9.09
C GLN A 86 0.27 -15.26 10.28
N ILE A 87 -0.27 -14.03 10.36
CA ILE A 87 -0.05 -13.12 11.50
C ILE A 87 -0.56 -13.74 12.81
N LEU A 88 -1.75 -14.35 12.78
CA LEU A 88 -2.29 -15.04 13.96
C LEU A 88 -1.39 -16.18 14.44
N HIS A 89 -0.75 -16.90 13.52
CA HIS A 89 0.18 -17.99 13.81
C HIS A 89 1.62 -17.51 14.05
N GLY A 90 1.84 -16.21 14.20
CA GLY A 90 3.13 -15.65 14.62
C GLY A 90 4.11 -15.42 13.49
N ALA A 91 3.66 -15.30 12.24
CA ALA A 91 4.54 -14.88 11.16
C ALA A 91 5.10 -13.47 11.46
N PRO A 92 6.41 -13.23 11.24
CA PRO A 92 7.11 -12.02 11.69
C PRO A 92 6.90 -10.84 10.72
N PHE A 93 5.67 -10.59 10.33
CA PHE A 93 5.34 -9.41 9.55
C PHE A 93 5.30 -8.17 10.44
N ASP A 94 5.96 -7.10 10.02
CA ASP A 94 5.98 -5.82 10.74
C ASP A 94 4.77 -4.96 10.40
N VAL A 95 4.33 -4.98 9.14
CA VAL A 95 3.19 -4.22 8.63
C VAL A 95 2.27 -5.13 7.82
N LEU A 96 0.97 -4.92 7.92
CA LEU A 96 -0.02 -5.47 7.02
C LEU A 96 -0.64 -4.38 6.16
N LEU A 97 -0.61 -4.55 4.84
CA LEU A 97 -1.41 -3.82 3.86
C LEU A 97 -2.57 -4.73 3.45
N SER A 98 -3.68 -4.61 4.15
CA SER A 98 -4.91 -5.38 3.93
C SER A 98 -5.71 -4.83 2.74
N ALA A 99 -6.43 -5.69 2.02
CA ALA A 99 -7.39 -5.25 1.01
C ALA A 99 -8.80 -4.96 1.60
N ASP A 100 -8.99 -5.02 2.90
CA ASP A 100 -10.21 -4.63 3.62
C ASP A 100 -9.90 -4.08 5.02
N GLN A 101 -10.89 -3.45 5.63
CA GLN A 101 -10.85 -2.93 7.00
C GLN A 101 -11.18 -4.02 8.03
N GLU A 102 -12.08 -4.96 7.68
CA GLU A 102 -12.55 -6.00 8.60
C GLU A 102 -11.41 -6.88 9.12
N THR A 103 -10.49 -7.26 8.25
CA THR A 103 -9.32 -8.06 8.65
C THR A 103 -8.45 -7.33 9.66
N VAL A 104 -8.24 -6.02 9.48
CA VAL A 104 -7.45 -5.20 10.43
C VAL A 104 -8.17 -5.11 11.77
N HIS A 105 -9.48 -4.79 11.79
CA HIS A 105 -10.27 -4.78 13.03
C HIS A 105 -10.25 -6.12 13.76
N ARG A 106 -10.28 -7.24 13.03
CA ARG A 106 -10.19 -8.60 13.64
C ARG A 106 -8.82 -8.85 14.25
N LEU A 107 -7.72 -8.37 13.65
CA LEU A 107 -6.38 -8.47 14.24
C LEU A 107 -6.26 -7.57 15.48
N GLU A 108 -6.82 -6.37 15.44
CA GLU A 108 -6.88 -5.44 16.56
C GLU A 108 -7.62 -6.06 17.76
N ALA A 109 -8.81 -6.61 17.53
CA ALA A 109 -9.60 -7.29 18.56
C ALA A 109 -8.86 -8.48 19.20
N GLN A 110 -7.84 -9.02 18.54
CA GLN A 110 -6.99 -10.13 19.04
C GLN A 110 -5.63 -9.62 19.58
N GLY A 111 -5.45 -8.31 19.71
CA GLY A 111 -4.21 -7.71 20.21
C GLY A 111 -2.98 -8.02 19.31
N ARG A 112 -3.18 -8.11 17.99
CA ARG A 112 -2.11 -8.38 17.02
C ARG A 112 -1.60 -7.15 16.30
N THR A 113 -2.17 -5.98 16.58
CA THR A 113 -1.81 -4.69 15.99
C THR A 113 -1.40 -3.69 17.06
N VAL A 114 -0.73 -2.64 16.66
CA VAL A 114 -0.40 -1.50 17.52
C VAL A 114 -1.51 -0.46 17.40
N ASP A 115 -2.11 -0.10 18.51
CA ASP A 115 -3.24 0.83 18.57
C ASP A 115 -2.92 2.17 17.90
N GLY A 116 -3.89 2.71 17.17
CA GLY A 116 -3.79 4.02 16.52
C GLY A 116 -2.90 4.07 15.28
N THR A 117 -2.43 2.93 14.76
CA THR A 117 -1.62 2.86 13.55
C THR A 117 -2.39 2.50 12.29
N GLN A 118 -3.68 2.16 12.43
CA GLN A 118 -4.56 1.82 11.31
C GLN A 118 -4.97 3.08 10.54
N PHE A 119 -4.91 3.01 9.20
CA PHE A 119 -5.51 4.00 8.30
C PHE A 119 -5.82 3.40 6.92
N THR A 120 -6.81 3.99 6.22
CA THR A 120 -7.12 3.62 4.84
C THR A 120 -6.09 4.24 3.91
N TYR A 121 -5.32 3.39 3.20
CA TYR A 121 -4.29 3.84 2.27
C TYR A 121 -4.76 3.86 0.81
N ALA A 122 -5.79 3.05 0.46
CA ALA A 122 -6.29 2.94 -0.91
C ALA A 122 -7.76 2.49 -0.95
N ILE A 123 -8.47 2.86 -2.02
CA ILE A 123 -9.81 2.36 -2.34
C ILE A 123 -9.74 1.63 -3.67
N GLY A 124 -9.97 0.32 -3.62
CA GLY A 124 -9.89 -0.56 -4.79
C GLY A 124 -11.15 -0.53 -5.63
N ARG A 125 -10.98 -0.83 -6.92
CA ARG A 125 -12.08 -1.02 -7.89
C ARG A 125 -11.89 -2.32 -8.65
N ILE A 126 -12.99 -2.97 -9.04
CA ILE A 126 -12.97 -4.21 -9.83
C ILE A 126 -13.39 -4.00 -11.26
N ALA A 127 -12.88 -4.82 -12.12
CA ALA A 127 -13.28 -4.94 -13.52
C ALA A 127 -13.48 -6.40 -13.90
N LEU A 128 -14.36 -6.66 -14.85
CA LEU A 128 -14.41 -7.92 -15.58
C LEU A 128 -13.45 -7.83 -16.77
N TRP A 129 -12.64 -8.85 -16.97
CA TRP A 129 -11.65 -8.90 -18.04
C TRP A 129 -11.56 -10.28 -18.69
N SER A 130 -11.12 -10.28 -19.94
CA SER A 130 -10.78 -11.48 -20.72
C SER A 130 -9.43 -11.28 -21.41
N ALA A 131 -8.43 -12.08 -21.07
CA ALA A 131 -7.10 -11.98 -21.69
C ALA A 131 -7.07 -12.41 -23.16
N ASN A 132 -7.99 -13.31 -23.55
CA ASN A 132 -8.00 -13.97 -24.85
C ASN A 132 -9.23 -13.59 -25.70
N GLY A 133 -9.82 -12.42 -25.49
CA GLY A 133 -10.94 -11.94 -26.25
C GLY A 133 -10.51 -11.50 -27.65
N SER A 134 -11.08 -12.08 -28.71
CA SER A 134 -11.03 -11.47 -30.04
C SER A 134 -12.17 -10.46 -30.19
N ALA A 135 -11.98 -9.42 -31.00
CA ALA A 135 -13.03 -8.42 -31.29
C ALA A 135 -14.33 -9.06 -31.82
N ASP A 136 -14.23 -10.25 -32.43
CA ASP A 136 -15.35 -10.97 -33.02
C ASP A 136 -16.33 -11.58 -31.99
N VAL A 137 -15.95 -11.69 -30.72
CA VAL A 137 -16.82 -12.24 -29.66
C VAL A 137 -17.65 -11.20 -28.91
N GLY A 138 -17.45 -9.92 -29.21
CA GLY A 138 -18.18 -8.79 -28.65
C GLY A 138 -17.73 -8.39 -27.24
N PRO A 139 -18.34 -7.32 -26.68
CA PRO A 139 -17.95 -6.79 -25.37
C PRO A 139 -18.04 -7.81 -24.24
N VAL A 140 -17.11 -7.74 -23.29
CA VAL A 140 -17.01 -8.68 -22.18
C VAL A 140 -18.24 -8.67 -21.28
N GLU A 141 -18.90 -7.51 -21.11
CA GLU A 141 -20.15 -7.38 -20.40
C GLU A 141 -21.29 -8.19 -21.06
N ASP A 142 -21.44 -8.07 -22.39
CA ASP A 142 -22.44 -8.83 -23.16
C ASP A 142 -22.17 -10.33 -23.10
N ARG A 143 -20.91 -10.72 -23.13
CA ARG A 143 -20.51 -12.13 -22.97
C ARG A 143 -20.91 -12.67 -21.60
N LEU A 144 -20.71 -11.90 -20.54
CA LEU A 144 -21.14 -12.26 -19.20
C LEU A 144 -22.67 -12.44 -19.14
N ARG A 145 -23.43 -11.42 -19.60
CA ARG A 145 -24.90 -11.41 -19.54
C ARG A 145 -25.54 -12.51 -20.37
N GLN A 146 -24.94 -12.84 -21.51
CA GLN A 146 -25.46 -13.83 -22.44
C GLN A 146 -24.91 -15.26 -22.19
N GLY A 147 -24.05 -15.43 -21.17
CA GLY A 147 -23.44 -16.72 -20.86
C GLY A 147 -22.49 -17.26 -21.92
N ARG A 148 -21.88 -16.38 -22.75
CA ARG A 148 -20.95 -16.73 -23.82
C ARG A 148 -19.52 -16.89 -23.31
N TYR A 149 -19.30 -17.82 -22.39
CA TYR A 149 -18.00 -18.21 -21.82
C TYR A 149 -18.09 -19.64 -21.28
N ARG A 150 -16.95 -20.33 -21.18
CA ARG A 150 -16.86 -21.68 -20.58
C ARG A 150 -16.69 -21.57 -19.06
N SER A 151 -15.83 -20.64 -18.61
CA SER A 151 -15.51 -20.46 -17.20
C SER A 151 -15.30 -18.98 -16.86
N ILE A 152 -15.61 -18.64 -15.62
CA ILE A 152 -15.40 -17.31 -15.05
C ILE A 152 -14.61 -17.42 -13.73
N ALA A 153 -13.54 -16.66 -13.59
CA ALA A 153 -12.66 -16.69 -12.43
C ALA A 153 -12.96 -15.56 -11.45
N ILE A 154 -13.02 -15.90 -10.16
CA ILE A 154 -12.99 -14.93 -9.07
C ILE A 154 -11.94 -15.35 -8.04
N ALA A 155 -11.39 -14.42 -7.27
CA ALA A 155 -10.66 -14.79 -6.08
C ALA A 155 -11.62 -15.36 -5.03
N ASN A 156 -11.13 -16.23 -4.15
CA ASN A 156 -11.97 -16.84 -3.11
C ASN A 156 -12.62 -15.77 -2.21
N PRO A 157 -13.96 -15.63 -2.21
CA PRO A 157 -14.63 -14.56 -1.47
C PRO A 157 -14.42 -14.61 0.06
N ARG A 158 -14.00 -15.76 0.58
CA ARG A 158 -13.70 -15.93 2.02
C ARG A 158 -12.29 -15.48 2.39
N LEU A 159 -11.40 -15.35 1.42
CA LEU A 159 -9.97 -15.05 1.63
C LEU A 159 -9.53 -13.73 0.99
N ALA A 160 -10.28 -13.23 0.02
CA ALA A 160 -9.89 -12.08 -0.79
C ALA A 160 -11.07 -11.09 -0.95
N PRO A 161 -10.94 -9.86 -0.47
CA PRO A 161 -11.99 -8.83 -0.57
C PRO A 161 -12.43 -8.55 -1.99
N TYR A 162 -11.54 -8.60 -2.96
CA TYR A 162 -11.87 -8.48 -4.38
C TYR A 162 -12.76 -9.61 -4.89
N GLY A 163 -12.63 -10.81 -4.31
CA GLY A 163 -13.53 -11.93 -4.60
C GLY A 163 -14.91 -11.74 -3.97
N ALA A 164 -14.97 -11.17 -2.77
CA ALA A 164 -16.23 -10.77 -2.14
C ALA A 164 -16.97 -9.72 -2.98
N ALA A 165 -16.26 -8.65 -3.40
CA ALA A 165 -16.80 -7.61 -4.28
C ALA A 165 -17.30 -8.16 -5.63
N ALA A 166 -16.56 -9.10 -6.23
CA ALA A 166 -16.98 -9.78 -7.46
C ALA A 166 -18.29 -10.56 -7.27
N ARG A 167 -18.42 -11.26 -6.13
CA ARG A 167 -19.65 -11.98 -5.76
C ARG A 167 -20.82 -11.00 -5.56
N GLU A 168 -20.61 -9.93 -4.83
CA GLU A 168 -21.63 -8.89 -4.61
C GLU A 168 -22.11 -8.30 -5.95
N ALA A 169 -21.19 -7.94 -6.85
CA ALA A 169 -21.51 -7.42 -8.16
C ALA A 169 -22.34 -8.42 -9.00
N LEU A 170 -21.95 -9.70 -9.01
CA LEU A 170 -22.71 -10.75 -9.69
C LEU A 170 -24.10 -10.99 -9.07
N GLN A 171 -24.23 -10.83 -7.77
CA GLN A 171 -25.52 -10.90 -7.07
C GLN A 171 -26.39 -9.69 -7.40
N ALA A 172 -25.84 -8.47 -7.37
CA ALA A 172 -26.56 -7.25 -7.72
C ALA A 172 -27.01 -7.21 -9.19
N LEU A 173 -26.28 -7.89 -10.07
CA LEU A 173 -26.64 -8.09 -11.48
C LEU A 173 -27.63 -9.25 -11.70
N GLU A 174 -28.01 -9.98 -10.64
CA GLU A 174 -28.86 -11.19 -10.69
C GLU A 174 -28.25 -12.34 -11.52
N LEU A 175 -26.90 -12.32 -11.69
CA LEU A 175 -26.18 -13.32 -12.51
C LEU A 175 -25.57 -14.45 -11.69
N TRP A 176 -25.50 -14.33 -10.36
CA TRP A 176 -24.85 -15.32 -9.51
C TRP A 176 -25.29 -16.78 -9.74
N PRO A 177 -26.61 -17.09 -9.80
CA PRO A 177 -27.05 -18.47 -10.03
C PRO A 177 -26.60 -19.04 -11.39
N SER A 178 -26.49 -18.18 -12.41
CA SER A 178 -26.12 -18.62 -13.78
C SER A 178 -24.61 -18.83 -13.94
N VAL A 179 -23.78 -18.15 -13.12
CA VAL A 179 -22.32 -18.27 -13.20
C VAL A 179 -21.78 -19.37 -12.28
N GLU A 180 -22.49 -19.74 -11.23
CA GLU A 180 -22.00 -20.63 -10.15
C GLU A 180 -21.49 -21.97 -10.68
N ALA A 181 -22.18 -22.58 -11.66
CA ALA A 181 -21.77 -23.83 -12.29
C ALA A 181 -20.52 -23.74 -13.16
N ARG A 182 -20.09 -22.52 -13.53
CA ARG A 182 -18.92 -22.24 -14.38
C ARG A 182 -17.84 -21.48 -13.62
N LEU A 183 -18.02 -21.32 -12.30
CA LEU A 183 -17.11 -20.54 -11.48
C LEU A 183 -15.84 -21.35 -11.20
N VAL A 184 -14.70 -20.70 -11.45
CA VAL A 184 -13.39 -21.16 -10.98
C VAL A 184 -12.86 -20.19 -9.95
N THR A 185 -12.29 -20.72 -8.87
CA THR A 185 -11.90 -19.92 -7.72
C THR A 185 -10.38 -19.96 -7.56
N GLY A 186 -9.73 -18.78 -7.61
CA GLY A 186 -8.33 -18.62 -7.26
C GLY A 186 -8.15 -18.29 -5.77
N GLU A 187 -7.07 -18.72 -5.16
CA GLU A 187 -6.76 -18.39 -3.76
C GLU A 187 -6.49 -16.87 -3.53
N SER A 188 -6.13 -16.17 -4.60
CA SER A 188 -5.82 -14.74 -4.59
C SER A 188 -6.13 -14.10 -5.95
N ILE A 189 -6.10 -12.77 -6.01
CA ILE A 189 -6.22 -12.04 -7.28
C ILE A 189 -5.10 -12.41 -8.25
N ALA A 190 -3.88 -12.62 -7.77
CA ALA A 190 -2.77 -13.06 -8.65
C ALA A 190 -3.04 -14.43 -9.29
N ALA A 191 -3.69 -15.34 -8.57
CA ALA A 191 -4.11 -16.63 -9.14
C ALA A 191 -5.19 -16.46 -10.23
N VAL A 192 -6.15 -15.55 -10.05
CA VAL A 192 -7.16 -15.23 -11.07
C VAL A 192 -6.50 -14.67 -12.33
N GLN A 193 -5.56 -13.73 -12.19
CA GLN A 193 -4.80 -13.18 -13.31
C GLN A 193 -4.06 -14.27 -14.08
N ALA A 194 -3.38 -15.18 -13.37
CA ALA A 194 -2.69 -16.29 -14.00
C ALA A 194 -3.66 -17.21 -14.78
N MET A 195 -4.84 -17.50 -14.22
CA MET A 195 -5.87 -18.29 -14.90
C MET A 195 -6.33 -17.65 -16.21
N LEU A 196 -6.50 -16.34 -16.24
CA LEU A 196 -6.90 -15.58 -17.43
C LEU A 196 -5.81 -15.59 -18.51
N ILE A 197 -4.57 -15.27 -18.11
CA ILE A 197 -3.42 -15.20 -19.02
C ILE A 197 -3.12 -16.56 -19.64
N THR A 198 -3.26 -17.66 -18.88
CA THR A 198 -3.01 -19.02 -19.34
C THR A 198 -4.20 -19.67 -20.05
N GLY A 199 -5.35 -18.98 -20.16
CA GLY A 199 -6.56 -19.51 -20.79
C GLY A 199 -7.32 -20.54 -19.96
N ASN A 200 -6.99 -20.71 -18.67
CA ASN A 200 -7.71 -21.58 -17.74
C ASN A 200 -9.06 -20.99 -17.30
N ALA A 201 -9.28 -19.71 -17.55
CA ALA A 201 -10.57 -19.04 -17.44
C ALA A 201 -10.77 -18.10 -18.63
N ASP A 202 -12.00 -18.02 -19.13
CA ASP A 202 -12.33 -17.13 -20.25
C ASP A 202 -12.59 -15.70 -19.80
N LEU A 203 -13.27 -15.55 -18.66
CA LEU A 203 -13.59 -14.28 -18.01
C LEU A 203 -13.06 -14.31 -16.57
N GLY A 204 -12.81 -13.13 -16.00
CA GLY A 204 -12.49 -13.05 -14.58
C GLY A 204 -12.56 -11.64 -14.04
N PHE A 205 -12.83 -11.56 -12.74
CA PHE A 205 -12.82 -10.30 -12.00
C PHE A 205 -11.42 -10.00 -11.51
N VAL A 206 -10.92 -8.83 -11.87
CA VAL A 206 -9.56 -8.36 -11.58
C VAL A 206 -9.57 -6.93 -11.03
N PRO A 207 -8.51 -6.47 -10.35
CA PRO A 207 -8.40 -5.08 -9.95
C PRO A 207 -8.27 -4.16 -11.18
N VAL A 208 -8.90 -2.98 -11.14
CA VAL A 208 -8.66 -1.93 -12.13
C VAL A 208 -7.19 -1.54 -12.19
N SER A 209 -6.50 -1.58 -11.05
CA SER A 209 -5.06 -1.29 -10.93
C SER A 209 -4.15 -2.17 -11.80
N GLN A 210 -4.63 -3.33 -12.25
CA GLN A 210 -3.88 -4.18 -13.21
C GLN A 210 -3.61 -3.47 -14.54
N PHE A 211 -4.43 -2.49 -14.89
CA PHE A 211 -4.36 -1.77 -16.16
C PHE A 211 -3.76 -0.37 -16.01
N ALA A 212 -3.12 -0.09 -14.89
CA ALA A 212 -2.44 1.19 -14.66
C ALA A 212 -1.45 1.50 -15.80
N GLY A 213 -1.50 2.73 -16.31
CA GLY A 213 -0.66 3.15 -17.43
C GLY A 213 -1.08 2.61 -18.80
N THR A 214 -2.16 1.83 -18.91
CA THR A 214 -2.67 1.29 -20.18
C THR A 214 -3.95 2.01 -20.59
N ASP A 215 -4.05 2.47 -21.84
CA ASP A 215 -5.30 2.98 -22.40
C ASP A 215 -6.23 1.82 -22.76
N ILE A 216 -7.10 1.47 -21.81
CA ILE A 216 -8.12 0.41 -21.98
C ILE A 216 -9.51 0.96 -22.32
N SER A 217 -9.63 2.25 -22.58
CA SER A 217 -10.94 2.91 -22.79
C SER A 217 -11.72 2.35 -23.98
N ARG A 218 -11.04 1.71 -24.93
CA ARG A 218 -11.61 1.10 -26.12
C ARG A 218 -11.50 -0.43 -26.15
N ASP A 219 -10.99 -1.03 -25.08
CA ASP A 219 -10.85 -2.50 -25.01
C ASP A 219 -12.21 -3.13 -24.71
N THR A 220 -12.80 -3.81 -25.68
CA THR A 220 -14.06 -4.54 -25.51
C THR A 220 -13.94 -5.75 -24.61
N ASN A 221 -12.71 -6.16 -24.24
CA ASN A 221 -12.41 -7.26 -23.32
C ASN A 221 -12.34 -6.80 -21.86
N TYR A 222 -12.58 -5.52 -21.61
CA TYR A 222 -12.55 -4.90 -20.28
C TYR A 222 -13.88 -4.18 -19.99
N TRP A 223 -14.40 -4.38 -18.77
CA TRP A 223 -15.55 -3.67 -18.26
C TRP A 223 -15.33 -3.31 -16.80
N ALA A 224 -15.15 -2.01 -16.52
CA ALA A 224 -15.09 -1.52 -15.15
C ALA A 224 -16.46 -1.71 -14.49
N ILE A 225 -16.53 -2.44 -13.40
CA ILE A 225 -17.77 -2.70 -12.69
C ILE A 225 -18.24 -1.41 -12.00
N PRO A 226 -19.48 -0.96 -12.23
CA PRO A 226 -20.01 0.22 -11.56
C PRO A 226 -19.98 0.08 -10.03
N GLN A 227 -19.51 1.11 -9.33
CA GLN A 227 -19.29 1.08 -7.89
C GLN A 227 -20.53 0.76 -7.07
N HIS A 228 -21.72 1.12 -7.56
CA HIS A 228 -22.97 0.85 -6.84
C HIS A 228 -23.39 -0.63 -6.80
N LEU A 229 -22.67 -1.52 -7.53
CA LEU A 229 -22.94 -2.95 -7.57
C LEU A 229 -22.18 -3.74 -6.49
N TYR A 230 -21.28 -3.11 -5.74
CA TYR A 230 -20.51 -3.75 -4.68
C TYR A 230 -20.07 -2.75 -3.62
N THR A 231 -19.79 -3.23 -2.43
CA THR A 231 -19.25 -2.42 -1.33
C THR A 231 -17.87 -1.86 -1.68
N PRO A 232 -17.59 -0.56 -1.44
CA PRO A 232 -16.27 0.03 -1.67
C PRO A 232 -15.15 -0.77 -0.99
N ILE A 233 -14.11 -1.12 -1.75
CA ILE A 233 -13.00 -1.93 -1.25
C ILE A 233 -12.00 -0.99 -0.56
N ARG A 234 -12.29 -0.59 0.68
CA ARG A 234 -11.41 0.24 1.51
C ARG A 234 -10.29 -0.63 2.07
N GLN A 235 -9.06 -0.28 1.76
CA GLN A 235 -7.87 -1.05 2.09
C GLN A 235 -7.10 -0.34 3.19
N ASP A 236 -6.87 -1.04 4.30
CA ASP A 236 -6.23 -0.46 5.47
C ASP A 236 -4.81 -1.01 5.69
N ALA A 237 -3.93 -0.11 6.08
CA ALA A 237 -2.59 -0.39 6.58
C ALA A 237 -2.61 -0.43 8.10
N VAL A 238 -1.77 -1.29 8.71
CA VAL A 238 -1.60 -1.34 10.16
C VAL A 238 -0.22 -1.88 10.54
N LEU A 239 0.36 -1.34 11.62
CA LEU A 239 1.54 -1.89 12.28
C LEU A 239 1.15 -3.11 13.11
N THR A 240 1.82 -4.23 12.93
CA THR A 240 1.62 -5.40 13.78
C THR A 240 2.37 -5.24 15.11
N VAL A 241 2.02 -6.04 16.11
CA VAL A 241 2.77 -6.08 17.39
C VAL A 241 4.24 -6.48 17.17
N HIS A 242 4.52 -7.34 16.16
CA HIS A 242 5.90 -7.70 15.81
C HIS A 242 6.72 -6.47 15.41
N GLY A 243 6.15 -5.59 14.57
CA GLY A 243 6.82 -4.39 14.06
C GLY A 243 6.86 -3.21 15.04
N GLN A 244 6.29 -3.32 16.26
CA GLN A 244 6.10 -2.19 17.16
C GLN A 244 7.39 -1.40 17.49
N ASN A 245 8.55 -2.04 17.46
CA ASN A 245 9.85 -1.43 17.75
C ASN A 245 10.75 -1.31 16.51
N ASN A 246 10.24 -1.66 15.31
CA ASN A 246 10.98 -1.59 14.06
C ASN A 246 10.84 -0.17 13.46
N ALA A 247 11.95 0.58 13.39
CA ALA A 247 11.94 1.95 12.87
C ALA A 247 11.62 1.99 11.37
N ALA A 248 12.07 0.99 10.58
CA ALA A 248 11.75 0.89 9.16
C ALA A 248 10.24 0.69 8.92
N ALA A 249 9.57 -0.10 9.77
CA ALA A 249 8.13 -0.32 9.68
C ALA A 249 7.33 0.95 9.94
N ARG A 250 7.72 1.74 10.92
CA ARG A 250 7.09 3.05 11.22
C ARG A 250 7.33 4.04 10.10
N ALA A 251 8.57 4.17 9.64
CA ALA A 251 8.94 5.05 8.53
C ALA A 251 8.18 4.65 7.24
N TRP A 252 7.96 3.35 7.00
CA TRP A 252 7.17 2.87 5.88
C TRP A 252 5.70 3.31 5.97
N LEU A 253 5.07 3.21 7.15
CA LEU A 253 3.68 3.68 7.34
C LEU A 253 3.58 5.20 7.17
N ASP A 254 4.53 5.97 7.72
CA ASP A 254 4.58 7.42 7.55
C ASP A 254 4.75 7.80 6.07
N PHE A 255 5.62 7.09 5.35
CA PHE A 255 5.78 7.27 3.91
C PHE A 255 4.50 6.92 3.15
N LEU A 256 3.85 5.80 3.47
CA LEU A 256 2.61 5.35 2.82
C LEU A 256 1.47 6.38 2.98
N ALA A 257 1.44 7.10 4.10
CA ALA A 257 0.48 8.18 4.36
C ALA A 257 0.86 9.51 3.65
N SER A 258 2.04 9.62 3.07
CA SER A 258 2.55 10.85 2.45
C SER A 258 1.89 11.20 1.12
N PRO A 259 1.92 12.49 0.70
CA PRO A 259 1.46 12.90 -0.64
C PRO A 259 2.19 12.17 -1.77
N ALA A 260 3.49 11.89 -1.63
CA ALA A 260 4.28 11.20 -2.65
C ALA A 260 3.82 9.74 -2.87
N ALA A 261 3.48 9.04 -1.78
CA ALA A 261 2.90 7.70 -1.88
C ALA A 261 1.49 7.74 -2.49
N ARG A 262 0.69 8.73 -2.11
CA ARG A 262 -0.67 8.92 -2.65
C ARG A 262 -0.66 9.13 -4.17
N GLU A 263 0.30 9.89 -4.71
CA GLU A 263 0.46 10.06 -6.17
C GLU A 263 0.70 8.72 -6.86
N ILE A 264 1.59 7.88 -6.34
CA ILE A 264 1.87 6.54 -6.88
C ILE A 264 0.60 5.66 -6.79
N ILE A 265 -0.08 5.66 -5.66
CA ILE A 265 -1.31 4.88 -5.44
C ILE A 265 -2.38 5.28 -6.46
N CYS A 266 -2.60 6.58 -6.66
CA CYS A 266 -3.55 7.09 -7.65
C CYS A 266 -3.14 6.73 -9.09
N ALA A 267 -1.84 6.82 -9.43
CA ALA A 267 -1.32 6.43 -10.75
C ALA A 267 -1.55 4.94 -11.05
N HIS A 268 -1.59 4.09 -10.01
CA HIS A 268 -1.99 2.70 -10.11
C HIS A 268 -3.53 2.48 -10.17
N GLY A 269 -4.33 3.53 -10.31
CA GLY A 269 -5.78 3.43 -10.49
C GLY A 269 -6.59 3.17 -9.22
N TYR A 270 -6.00 3.34 -8.04
CA TYR A 270 -6.72 3.33 -6.78
C TYR A 270 -7.35 4.69 -6.49
N GLY A 271 -8.48 4.70 -5.77
CA GLY A 271 -8.97 5.87 -5.08
C GLY A 271 -8.22 6.05 -3.74
N VAL A 272 -8.28 7.27 -3.22
CA VAL A 272 -7.81 7.64 -1.86
C VAL A 272 -8.87 8.53 -1.22
N ASP A 273 -8.93 8.55 0.10
CA ASP A 273 -9.76 9.53 0.81
C ASP A 273 -9.17 10.95 0.65
N GLU A 274 -10.03 11.97 0.57
CA GLU A 274 -9.68 13.37 0.49
C GLU A 274 -9.09 13.91 1.80
#